data_0ff426eb2a18fe1b542f04aaaea27ff2
#
_entry.id   0ff426eb2a18fe1b542f04aaaea27ff2
#
_cell.length_a   1.000
_cell.length_b   1.000
_cell.length_c   1.000
_cell.angle_alpha   90.00
_cell.angle_beta   90.00
_cell.angle_gamma   90.00
#
_symmetry.space_group_name_H-M   'P 1'
#
loop_
_entity.id
_entity.type
_entity.pdbx_description
1 polymer ?
#
loop_
_entity_poly.entity_id
_entity_poly.type
_entity_poly.pdbx_seq_one_letter_code
_entity_poly.pdbx_strand_id
1 'polypeptide(L)'
;MIGQPVAAQRVGKMPSSLWKHVEKQVQSLDILVIDDNTYMRKVVRTLLMNVGVRNIYEAADGIAGLEAIRTMGPDIAILDWEMPFINGPEMVRIIRSPGVFPMPDIPIIMLSCHAERWRVVEAVRLGINEFLVKPVSAKSLMDRLVSILAKPRPIVQQSDYYGPEPRKFYPDASADPGSFAAPPDNAVRH
;
A
#
# COMPACT_ATOMS: atom_id res chain seq x y z
N MET A 1 -21.65 -30.46 -2.72
CA MET A 1 -22.02 -29.04 -3.03
C MET A 1 -20.85 -28.19 -2.55
N ILE A 2 -20.03 -27.73 -3.51
CA ILE A 2 -18.84 -26.91 -3.20
C ILE A 2 -19.34 -25.48 -3.10
N GLY A 3 -19.22 -24.89 -1.90
CA GLY A 3 -19.66 -23.53 -1.61
C GLY A 3 -18.97 -22.52 -2.52
N GLN A 4 -19.74 -21.60 -3.09
CA GLN A 4 -19.22 -20.47 -3.85
C GLN A 4 -18.31 -19.61 -2.94
N PRO A 5 -17.17 -19.10 -3.44
CA PRO A 5 -16.28 -18.25 -2.66
C PRO A 5 -17.00 -16.96 -2.23
N VAL A 6 -16.84 -16.60 -0.96
CA VAL A 6 -17.49 -15.46 -0.28
C VAL A 6 -17.11 -14.09 -0.89
N ALA A 7 -16.15 -14.04 -1.81
CA ALA A 7 -15.64 -12.83 -2.44
C ALA A 7 -16.61 -12.17 -3.46
N ALA A 8 -17.72 -12.83 -3.85
CA ALA A 8 -18.61 -12.34 -4.89
C ALA A 8 -19.66 -11.29 -4.46
N GLN A 9 -19.72 -10.94 -3.17
CA GLN A 9 -20.70 -9.98 -2.66
C GLN A 9 -20.09 -8.57 -2.46
N ARG A 10 -20.35 -7.70 -3.45
CA ARG A 10 -20.22 -6.23 -3.42
C ARG A 10 -18.83 -5.61 -3.63
N VAL A 11 -18.19 -5.90 -4.75
CA VAL A 11 -17.40 -4.89 -5.46
C VAL A 11 -18.36 -4.28 -6.50
N GLY A 12 -18.57 -2.95 -6.45
CA GLY A 12 -19.61 -2.29 -7.25
C GLY A 12 -19.53 -2.67 -8.73
N LYS A 13 -20.64 -3.11 -9.28
CA LYS A 13 -20.99 -3.35 -10.70
C LYS A 13 -19.84 -3.39 -11.73
N MET A 14 -18.87 -4.27 -11.51
CA MET A 14 -17.87 -4.58 -12.53
C MET A 14 -18.44 -5.69 -13.45
N PRO A 15 -18.33 -5.57 -14.78
CA PRO A 15 -18.74 -6.65 -15.69
C PRO A 15 -18.07 -7.98 -15.31
N SER A 16 -18.80 -9.08 -15.41
CA SER A 16 -18.29 -10.41 -15.02
C SER A 16 -17.04 -10.85 -15.78
N SER A 17 -16.87 -10.39 -17.02
CA SER A 17 -15.66 -10.62 -17.82
C SER A 17 -14.44 -9.89 -17.26
N LEU A 18 -14.61 -8.65 -16.84
CA LEU A 18 -13.54 -7.86 -16.23
C LEU A 18 -13.16 -8.43 -14.86
N TRP A 19 -14.14 -8.88 -14.07
CA TRP A 19 -13.90 -9.53 -12.78
C TRP A 19 -13.03 -10.79 -12.93
N LYS A 20 -13.35 -11.68 -13.88
CA LYS A 20 -12.54 -12.88 -14.16
C LYS A 20 -11.10 -12.53 -14.58
N HIS A 21 -10.95 -11.45 -15.34
CA HIS A 21 -9.61 -10.98 -15.73
C HIS A 21 -8.80 -10.50 -14.53
N VAL A 22 -9.39 -9.67 -13.67
CA VAL A 22 -8.74 -9.19 -12.45
C VAL A 22 -8.41 -10.36 -11.49
N GLU A 23 -9.33 -11.31 -11.31
CA GLU A 23 -9.10 -12.50 -10.50
C GLU A 23 -7.90 -13.31 -10.99
N LYS A 24 -7.78 -13.49 -12.30
CA LYS A 24 -6.61 -14.16 -12.90
C LYS A 24 -5.32 -13.36 -12.67
N GLN A 25 -5.37 -12.03 -12.80
CA GLN A 25 -4.21 -11.18 -12.52
C GLN A 25 -3.80 -11.27 -11.04
N VAL A 26 -4.74 -11.24 -10.09
CA VAL A 26 -4.46 -11.37 -8.66
C VAL A 26 -3.73 -12.67 -8.35
N GLN A 27 -4.08 -13.78 -9.03
CA GLN A 27 -3.42 -15.07 -8.83
C GLN A 27 -1.96 -15.11 -9.29
N SER A 28 -1.57 -14.25 -10.23
CA SER A 28 -0.22 -14.19 -10.78
C SER A 28 0.67 -13.13 -10.13
N LEU A 29 0.13 -12.32 -9.20
CA LEU A 29 0.91 -11.30 -8.53
C LEU A 29 1.97 -11.88 -7.60
N ASP A 30 3.15 -11.27 -7.65
CA ASP A 30 4.21 -11.40 -6.66
C ASP A 30 4.07 -10.27 -5.64
N ILE A 31 3.63 -10.59 -4.41
CA ILE A 31 3.38 -9.59 -3.37
C ILE A 31 4.40 -9.73 -2.25
N LEU A 32 5.06 -8.63 -1.90
CA LEU A 32 5.95 -8.55 -0.75
C LEU A 32 5.24 -7.88 0.42
N VAL A 33 5.21 -8.55 1.58
CA VAL A 33 4.67 -8.04 2.84
C VAL A 33 5.83 -7.67 3.77
N ILE A 34 5.86 -6.43 4.23
CA ILE A 34 6.91 -5.87 5.08
C ILE A 34 6.28 -5.33 6.36
N ASP A 35 6.52 -5.99 7.48
CA ASP A 35 5.97 -5.67 8.80
C ASP A 35 6.90 -6.31 9.84
N ASP A 36 7.30 -5.64 10.89
CA ASP A 36 8.20 -6.19 11.90
C ASP A 36 7.51 -7.22 12.79
N ASN A 37 6.18 -7.17 12.88
CA ASN A 37 5.39 -8.10 13.66
C ASN A 37 5.11 -9.41 12.88
N THR A 38 5.76 -10.49 13.29
CA THR A 38 5.58 -11.83 12.66
C THR A 38 4.13 -12.30 12.62
N TYR A 39 3.33 -11.99 13.66
CA TYR A 39 1.93 -12.37 13.68
C TYR A 39 1.13 -11.61 12.61
N MET A 40 1.39 -10.31 12.47
CA MET A 40 0.73 -9.49 11.45
C MET A 40 1.11 -9.92 10.04
N ARG A 41 2.38 -10.26 9.78
CA ARG A 41 2.79 -10.84 8.49
C ARG A 41 1.99 -12.09 8.15
N LYS A 42 1.85 -13.02 9.12
CA LYS A 42 1.05 -14.25 8.93
C LYS A 42 -0.42 -13.96 8.67
N VAL A 43 -1.00 -12.99 9.37
CA VAL A 43 -2.39 -12.56 9.14
C VAL A 43 -2.56 -12.02 7.72
N VAL A 44 -1.73 -11.06 7.32
CA VAL A 44 -1.79 -10.46 5.97
C VAL A 44 -1.57 -11.53 4.90
N ARG A 45 -0.57 -12.42 5.07
CA ARG A 45 -0.33 -13.56 4.17
C ARG A 45 -1.58 -14.42 4.02
N THR A 46 -2.20 -14.81 5.12
CA THR A 46 -3.42 -15.64 5.11
C THR A 46 -4.57 -14.95 4.36
N LEU A 47 -4.75 -13.64 4.59
CA LEU A 47 -5.78 -12.86 3.90
C LEU A 47 -5.51 -12.76 2.40
N LEU A 48 -4.25 -12.59 1.99
CA LEU A 48 -3.83 -12.57 0.57
C LEU A 48 -4.07 -13.93 -0.09
N MET A 49 -3.74 -15.03 0.58
CA MET A 49 -4.06 -16.39 0.08
C MET A 49 -5.56 -16.58 -0.09
N ASN A 50 -6.39 -16.10 0.85
CA ASN A 50 -7.85 -16.19 0.78
C ASN A 50 -8.45 -15.41 -0.38
N VAL A 51 -7.79 -14.36 -0.89
CA VAL A 51 -8.19 -13.62 -2.08
C VAL A 51 -7.57 -14.14 -3.37
N GLY A 52 -6.76 -15.21 -3.28
CA GLY A 52 -6.24 -15.93 -4.43
C GLY A 52 -4.79 -15.64 -4.82
N VAL A 53 -4.07 -14.78 -4.10
CA VAL A 53 -2.64 -14.52 -4.34
C VAL A 53 -1.85 -15.80 -4.04
N ARG A 54 -0.93 -16.17 -4.94
CA ARG A 54 -0.15 -17.41 -4.82
C ARG A 54 1.28 -17.15 -4.34
N ASN A 55 1.89 -16.10 -4.81
CA ASN A 55 3.28 -15.77 -4.51
C ASN A 55 3.34 -14.63 -3.50
N ILE A 56 3.71 -14.96 -2.27
CA ILE A 56 3.76 -14.00 -1.17
C ILE A 56 5.11 -14.13 -0.49
N TYR A 57 5.89 -13.08 -0.56
CA TYR A 57 7.18 -12.91 0.09
C TYR A 57 7.03 -12.09 1.36
N GLU A 58 7.94 -12.25 2.30
CA GLU A 58 7.90 -11.58 3.58
C GLU A 58 9.26 -10.97 3.92
N ALA A 59 9.23 -9.75 4.50
CA ALA A 59 10.39 -9.11 5.10
C ALA A 59 10.05 -8.63 6.51
N ALA A 60 10.99 -8.74 7.44
CA ALA A 60 10.78 -8.48 8.85
C ALA A 60 11.11 -7.04 9.28
N ASP A 61 11.65 -6.23 8.39
CA ASP A 61 12.01 -4.84 8.63
C ASP A 61 12.17 -4.08 7.31
N GLY A 62 12.34 -2.76 7.40
CA GLY A 62 12.46 -1.91 6.23
C GLY A 62 13.71 -2.17 5.40
N ILE A 63 14.84 -2.55 6.02
CA ILE A 63 16.10 -2.83 5.31
C ILE A 63 15.95 -4.09 4.47
N ALA A 64 15.47 -5.18 5.08
CA ALA A 64 15.19 -6.42 4.39
C ALA A 64 14.13 -6.23 3.29
N GLY A 65 13.13 -5.37 3.53
CA GLY A 65 12.11 -5.01 2.56
C GLY A 65 12.67 -4.30 1.34
N LEU A 66 13.53 -3.30 1.52
CA LEU A 66 14.19 -2.59 0.41
C LEU A 66 15.07 -3.55 -0.42
N GLU A 67 15.80 -4.43 0.23
CA GLU A 67 16.63 -5.42 -0.47
C GLU A 67 15.77 -6.44 -1.23
N ALA A 68 14.67 -6.90 -0.63
CA ALA A 68 13.73 -7.79 -1.29
C ALA A 68 13.10 -7.15 -2.55
N ILE A 69 12.72 -5.87 -2.49
CA ILE A 69 12.21 -5.15 -3.68
C ILE A 69 13.27 -5.15 -4.79
N ARG A 70 14.53 -4.85 -4.46
CA ARG A 70 15.64 -4.77 -5.43
C ARG A 70 15.95 -6.10 -6.11
N THR A 71 15.91 -7.19 -5.35
CA THR A 71 16.39 -8.51 -5.79
C THR A 71 15.30 -9.39 -6.37
N MET A 72 14.08 -9.28 -5.85
CA MET A 72 12.96 -10.15 -6.24
C MET A 72 12.03 -9.49 -7.25
N GLY A 73 11.97 -8.16 -7.31
CA GLY A 73 11.12 -7.42 -8.22
C GLY A 73 9.62 -7.71 -8.04
N PRO A 74 9.04 -7.57 -6.83
CA PRO A 74 7.62 -7.84 -6.64
C PRO A 74 6.72 -6.86 -7.41
N ASP A 75 5.52 -7.32 -7.75
CA ASP A 75 4.51 -6.49 -8.43
C ASP A 75 3.87 -5.46 -7.51
N ILE A 76 3.75 -5.78 -6.21
CA ILE A 76 3.14 -4.91 -5.19
C ILE A 76 3.88 -5.09 -3.86
N ALA A 77 4.18 -3.98 -3.19
CA ALA A 77 4.67 -3.97 -1.82
C ALA A 77 3.57 -3.55 -0.85
N ILE A 78 3.39 -4.31 0.23
CA ILE A 78 2.51 -3.99 1.35
C ILE A 78 3.40 -3.66 2.54
N LEU A 79 3.38 -2.40 2.99
CA LEU A 79 4.27 -1.88 4.03
C LEU A 79 3.49 -1.58 5.31
N ASP A 80 4.03 -1.97 6.45
CA ASP A 80 3.59 -1.38 7.72
C ASP A 80 4.09 0.06 7.86
N TRP A 81 3.30 0.89 8.51
CA TRP A 81 3.67 2.28 8.83
C TRP A 81 4.78 2.31 9.88
N GLU A 82 4.61 1.54 10.95
CA GLU A 82 5.47 1.59 12.13
C GLU A 82 6.41 0.39 12.17
N MET A 83 7.67 0.61 11.82
CA MET A 83 8.74 -0.40 11.91
C MET A 83 9.99 0.24 12.52
N PRO A 84 10.84 -0.57 13.20
CA PRO A 84 12.11 -0.10 13.73
C PRO A 84 13.10 0.23 12.60
N PHE A 85 14.05 1.12 12.88
CA PHE A 85 15.16 1.56 12.03
C PHE A 85 14.72 2.35 10.80
N ILE A 86 13.94 1.78 9.91
CA ILE A 86 13.37 2.43 8.72
C ILE A 86 11.87 2.15 8.73
N ASN A 87 11.08 3.18 9.02
CA ASN A 87 9.61 3.09 9.02
C ASN A 87 9.02 3.12 7.61
N GLY A 88 7.71 2.87 7.49
CA GLY A 88 7.02 2.84 6.20
C GLY A 88 7.15 4.13 5.39
N PRO A 89 6.90 5.32 5.96
CA PRO A 89 7.13 6.62 5.31
C PRO A 89 8.56 6.82 4.80
N GLU A 90 9.58 6.45 5.56
CA GLU A 90 10.99 6.53 5.16
C GLU A 90 11.29 5.57 4.00
N MET A 91 10.76 4.34 4.06
CA MET A 91 10.88 3.39 2.94
C MET A 91 10.28 3.96 1.66
N VAL A 92 9.09 4.57 1.73
CA VAL A 92 8.44 5.14 0.55
C VAL A 92 9.30 6.26 -0.04
N ARG A 93 9.90 7.14 0.78
CA ARG A 93 10.82 8.19 0.29
C ARG A 93 12.03 7.59 -0.44
N ILE A 94 12.60 6.51 0.09
CA ILE A 94 13.74 5.81 -0.56
C ILE A 94 13.27 5.18 -1.88
N ILE A 95 12.15 4.47 -1.88
CA ILE A 95 11.60 3.82 -3.08
C ILE A 95 11.26 4.85 -4.15
N ARG A 96 10.62 5.96 -3.81
CA ARG A 96 10.18 7.02 -4.72
C ARG A 96 11.31 7.97 -5.15
N SER A 97 12.57 7.50 -5.12
CA SER A 97 13.75 8.26 -5.58
C SER A 97 14.20 7.75 -6.95
N PRO A 98 13.65 8.30 -8.06
CA PRO A 98 14.00 7.86 -9.42
C PRO A 98 15.48 8.09 -9.70
N GLY A 99 16.12 7.14 -10.38
CA GLY A 99 17.57 7.18 -10.65
C GLY A 99 18.45 6.70 -9.48
N VAL A 100 17.89 6.55 -8.27
CA VAL A 100 18.57 6.01 -7.08
C VAL A 100 18.04 4.62 -6.74
N PHE A 101 16.73 4.45 -6.69
CA PHE A 101 16.10 3.17 -6.43
C PHE A 101 15.66 2.49 -7.74
N PRO A 102 15.86 1.17 -7.91
CA PRO A 102 15.67 0.51 -9.21
C PRO A 102 14.18 0.36 -9.62
N MET A 103 13.26 0.38 -8.65
CA MET A 103 11.82 0.19 -8.87
C MET A 103 11.00 1.34 -8.24
N PRO A 104 11.19 2.59 -8.67
CA PRO A 104 10.51 3.73 -8.05
C PRO A 104 8.99 3.72 -8.28
N ASP A 105 8.52 2.98 -9.29
CA ASP A 105 7.12 2.92 -9.72
C ASP A 105 6.32 1.83 -9.03
N ILE A 106 6.98 0.96 -8.25
CA ILE A 106 6.30 -0.18 -7.61
C ILE A 106 5.03 0.27 -6.87
N PRO A 107 3.87 -0.37 -7.10
CA PRO A 107 2.66 -0.10 -6.35
C PRO A 107 2.84 -0.40 -4.86
N ILE A 108 2.43 0.55 -4.02
CA ILE A 108 2.56 0.46 -2.57
C ILE A 108 1.19 0.54 -1.91
N ILE A 109 0.89 -0.44 -1.03
CA ILE A 109 -0.22 -0.41 -0.09
C ILE A 109 0.36 -0.19 1.30
N MET A 110 0.00 0.89 1.96
CA MET A 110 0.43 1.20 3.33
C MET A 110 -0.60 0.67 4.33
N LEU A 111 -0.14 -0.04 5.36
CA LEU A 111 -0.94 -0.47 6.51
C LEU A 111 -0.62 0.40 7.72
N SER A 112 -1.62 0.78 8.52
CA SER A 112 -1.39 1.53 9.76
C SER A 112 -2.42 1.16 10.82
N CYS A 113 -2.02 1.15 12.08
CA CYS A 113 -2.96 1.05 13.22
C CYS A 113 -3.76 2.35 13.44
N HIS A 114 -3.40 3.40 12.76
CA HIS A 114 -3.92 4.75 12.96
C HIS A 114 -4.71 5.23 11.75
N ALA A 115 -5.91 5.77 12.00
CA ALA A 115 -6.85 6.23 10.97
C ALA A 115 -6.87 7.77 10.82
N GLU A 116 -5.96 8.48 11.49
CA GLU A 116 -5.94 9.93 11.49
C GLU A 116 -5.75 10.48 10.08
N ARG A 117 -6.57 11.47 9.75
CA ARG A 117 -6.59 12.07 8.42
C ARG A 117 -5.21 12.55 7.96
N TRP A 118 -4.40 13.10 8.87
CA TRP A 118 -3.08 13.61 8.52
C TRP A 118 -2.13 12.49 8.04
N ARG A 119 -2.22 11.28 8.61
CA ARG A 119 -1.41 10.11 8.16
C ARG A 119 -1.79 9.69 6.74
N VAL A 120 -3.08 9.68 6.44
CA VAL A 120 -3.54 9.37 5.08
C VAL A 120 -3.04 10.42 4.08
N VAL A 121 -3.12 11.70 4.45
CA VAL A 121 -2.62 12.81 3.63
C VAL A 121 -1.11 12.71 3.43
N GLU A 122 -0.35 12.43 4.49
CA GLU A 122 1.10 12.21 4.41
C GLU A 122 1.44 11.06 3.48
N ALA A 123 0.80 9.90 3.66
CA ALA A 123 1.01 8.73 2.83
C ALA A 123 0.76 9.03 1.33
N VAL A 124 -0.31 9.77 1.02
CA VAL A 124 -0.60 10.19 -0.37
C VAL A 124 0.49 11.12 -0.89
N ARG A 125 0.96 12.08 -0.09
CA ARG A 125 2.06 12.99 -0.46
C ARG A 125 3.38 12.27 -0.69
N LEU A 126 3.60 11.14 -0.01
CA LEU A 126 4.76 10.28 -0.20
C LEU A 126 4.70 9.46 -1.49
N GLY A 127 3.54 9.35 -2.13
CA GLY A 127 3.39 8.61 -3.38
C GLY A 127 2.98 7.15 -3.21
N ILE A 128 2.19 6.81 -2.18
CA ILE A 128 1.60 5.47 -2.09
C ILE A 128 0.40 5.31 -3.03
N ASN A 129 0.07 4.06 -3.35
CA ASN A 129 -1.10 3.75 -4.16
C ASN A 129 -2.36 3.63 -3.30
N GLU A 130 -2.30 2.92 -2.20
CA GLU A 130 -3.45 2.64 -1.35
C GLU A 130 -3.07 2.68 0.13
N PHE A 131 -4.04 3.02 0.97
CA PHE A 131 -3.92 3.04 2.42
C PHE A 131 -4.99 2.16 3.06
N LEU A 132 -4.62 1.36 4.06
CA LEU A 132 -5.52 0.53 4.84
C LEU A 132 -5.24 0.71 6.34
N VAL A 133 -6.31 0.80 7.11
CA VAL A 133 -6.24 0.82 8.57
C VAL A 133 -6.37 -0.61 9.10
N LYS A 134 -5.49 -1.00 10.02
CA LYS A 134 -5.58 -2.25 10.75
C LYS A 134 -6.74 -2.19 11.77
N PRO A 135 -7.54 -3.27 11.95
CA PRO A 135 -7.37 -4.58 11.39
C PRO A 135 -7.85 -4.67 9.93
N VAL A 136 -7.05 -5.32 9.09
CA VAL A 136 -7.37 -5.53 7.68
C VAL A 136 -8.26 -6.76 7.49
N SER A 137 -9.06 -6.77 6.42
CA SER A 137 -9.89 -7.92 6.01
C SER A 137 -9.53 -8.37 4.59
N ALA A 138 -9.86 -9.62 4.25
CA ALA A 138 -9.68 -10.13 2.89
C ALA A 138 -10.41 -9.24 1.86
N LYS A 139 -11.61 -8.76 2.21
CA LYS A 139 -12.36 -7.84 1.35
C LYS A 139 -11.62 -6.53 1.13
N SER A 140 -11.14 -5.88 2.20
CA SER A 140 -10.42 -4.60 2.08
C SER A 140 -9.13 -4.74 1.28
N LEU A 141 -8.38 -5.83 1.45
CA LEU A 141 -7.20 -6.12 0.63
C LEU A 141 -7.58 -6.32 -0.84
N MET A 142 -8.59 -7.15 -1.13
CA MET A 142 -9.06 -7.36 -2.50
C MET A 142 -9.50 -6.05 -3.16
N ASP A 143 -10.25 -5.19 -2.46
CA ASP A 143 -10.67 -3.89 -2.98
C ASP A 143 -9.48 -3.01 -3.39
N ARG A 144 -8.34 -3.07 -2.65
CA ARG A 144 -7.11 -2.32 -2.98
C ARG A 144 -6.36 -2.94 -4.16
N LEU A 145 -6.24 -4.27 -4.19
CA LEU A 145 -5.65 -4.96 -5.34
C LEU A 145 -6.42 -4.65 -6.62
N VAL A 146 -7.75 -4.74 -6.58
CA VAL A 146 -8.63 -4.36 -7.70
C VAL A 146 -8.42 -2.91 -8.11
N SER A 147 -8.30 -1.99 -7.14
CA SER A 147 -8.06 -0.57 -7.43
C SER A 147 -6.75 -0.35 -8.17
N ILE A 148 -5.69 -1.05 -7.81
CA ILE A 148 -4.37 -0.97 -8.46
C ILE A 148 -4.43 -1.57 -9.86
N LEU A 149 -5.05 -2.75 -10.02
CA LEU A 149 -5.05 -3.49 -11.29
C LEU A 149 -6.05 -2.94 -12.32
N ALA A 150 -7.27 -2.64 -11.90
CA ALA A 150 -8.34 -2.23 -12.81
C ALA A 150 -8.35 -0.74 -13.13
N LYS A 151 -7.71 0.08 -12.29
CA LYS A 151 -7.62 1.54 -12.44
C LYS A 151 -6.22 2.04 -12.11
N PRO A 152 -5.19 1.58 -12.86
CA PRO A 152 -3.82 2.03 -12.62
C PRO A 152 -3.73 3.54 -12.80
N ARG A 153 -3.08 4.21 -11.85
CA ARG A 153 -2.80 5.63 -11.94
C ARG A 153 -1.45 5.84 -12.60
N PRO A 154 -1.33 6.78 -13.54
CA PRO A 154 -0.03 7.09 -14.14
C PRO A 154 0.95 7.57 -13.07
N ILE A 155 2.21 7.23 -13.23
CA ILE A 155 3.29 7.80 -12.42
C ILE A 155 3.55 9.21 -12.94
N VAL A 156 3.63 10.16 -12.02
CA VAL A 156 3.92 11.56 -12.31
C VAL A 156 5.11 12.03 -11.49
N GLN A 157 5.88 12.93 -12.06
CA GLN A 157 6.96 13.64 -11.39
C GLN A 157 6.67 15.15 -11.44
N GLN A 158 6.51 15.77 -10.28
CA GLN A 158 6.22 17.20 -10.15
C GLN A 158 6.97 17.75 -8.95
N SER A 159 7.90 18.68 -9.18
CA SER A 159 8.74 19.26 -8.12
C SER A 159 9.31 18.18 -7.18
N ASP A 160 8.81 18.13 -5.97
CA ASP A 160 9.28 17.22 -4.90
C ASP A 160 8.46 15.92 -4.81
N TYR A 161 7.51 15.71 -5.74
CA TYR A 161 6.65 14.54 -5.75
C TYR A 161 7.03 13.59 -6.88
N TYR A 162 7.20 12.32 -6.52
CA TYR A 162 7.28 11.21 -7.47
C TYR A 162 6.36 10.08 -7.02
N GLY A 163 5.47 9.61 -7.88
CA GLY A 163 4.56 8.54 -7.56
C GLY A 163 3.28 8.53 -8.40
N PRO A 164 2.30 7.68 -8.05
CA PRO A 164 1.03 7.63 -8.76
C PRO A 164 0.29 8.96 -8.64
N GLU A 165 -0.32 9.42 -9.73
CA GLU A 165 -1.12 10.65 -9.75
C GLU A 165 -2.05 10.72 -8.54
N PRO A 166 -1.96 11.78 -7.70
CA PRO A 166 -2.79 11.90 -6.50
C PRO A 166 -4.27 11.86 -6.85
N ARG A 167 -5.07 11.08 -6.11
CA ARG A 167 -6.52 11.13 -6.25
C ARG A 167 -6.99 12.54 -5.89
N LYS A 168 -7.89 13.12 -6.68
CA LYS A 168 -8.55 14.39 -6.36
C LYS A 168 -9.44 14.21 -5.12
N PHE A 169 -8.83 14.19 -3.94
CA PHE A 169 -9.51 13.98 -2.66
C PHE A 169 -9.79 15.29 -1.91
N TYR A 170 -9.63 16.43 -2.59
CA TYR A 170 -9.89 17.72 -1.98
C TYR A 170 -11.17 18.36 -2.55
N PRO A 171 -12.29 18.35 -1.83
CA PRO A 171 -13.18 19.46 -1.88
C PRO A 171 -12.43 20.61 -1.16
N ASP A 172 -12.21 21.73 -1.84
CA ASP A 172 -11.55 22.95 -1.39
C ASP A 172 -10.01 22.95 -1.34
N ALA A 173 -9.42 23.33 -2.49
CA ALA A 173 -8.06 23.85 -2.57
C ALA A 173 -7.95 25.31 -2.02
N SER A 174 -8.97 25.80 -1.32
CA SER A 174 -8.99 27.14 -0.68
C SER A 174 -8.66 27.09 0.80
N ALA A 175 -8.44 25.93 1.41
CA ALA A 175 -7.93 25.85 2.77
C ALA A 175 -6.42 26.08 2.73
N ASP A 176 -6.00 27.21 3.26
CA ASP A 176 -4.64 27.69 3.47
C ASP A 176 -3.67 26.57 3.86
N PRO A 177 -2.58 26.32 3.10
CA PRO A 177 -1.55 25.35 3.45
C PRO A 177 -0.82 25.66 4.77
N GLY A 178 -1.03 26.83 5.35
CA GLY A 178 -0.43 27.28 6.61
C GLY A 178 -1.14 26.80 7.89
N SER A 179 -2.32 26.17 7.83
CA SER A 179 -3.06 25.79 9.05
C SER A 179 -2.73 24.38 9.58
N PHE A 180 -1.84 23.66 8.96
CA PHE A 180 -1.35 22.36 9.47
C PHE A 180 -0.06 22.57 10.27
N ALA A 181 -0.20 23.11 11.49
CA ALA A 181 0.90 23.11 12.45
C ALA A 181 1.40 21.67 12.63
N ALA A 182 2.71 21.45 12.43
CA ALA A 182 3.37 20.23 12.82
C ALA A 182 3.07 19.96 14.31
N PRO A 183 2.85 18.68 14.70
CA PRO A 183 2.71 18.37 16.12
C PRO A 183 3.98 18.84 16.85
N PRO A 184 3.84 19.38 18.09
CA PRO A 184 4.98 19.86 18.84
C PRO A 184 5.99 18.70 19.04
N ASP A 185 7.24 18.97 18.74
CA ASP A 185 8.39 18.13 19.09
C ASP A 185 8.31 17.84 20.61
N ASN A 186 7.86 16.63 20.96
CA ASN A 186 7.98 16.15 22.32
C ASN A 186 9.45 15.80 22.55
N ALA A 187 10.21 16.82 22.92
CA ALA A 187 11.53 16.70 23.46
C ALA A 187 11.53 15.60 24.54
N VAL A 188 12.33 14.59 24.29
CA VAL A 188 12.82 13.64 25.27
C VAL A 188 13.30 14.44 26.50
N ARG A 189 12.63 14.27 27.63
CA ARG A 189 13.19 14.61 28.95
C ARG A 189 13.26 13.35 29.78
N HIS A 190 14.50 12.97 30.00
CA HIS A 190 15.11 12.14 31.05
C HIS A 190 14.33 10.96 31.61
#